data_de6033fbb00e4d002df855acd41e723c
#
_entry.id   de6033fbb00e4d002df855acd41e723c
#
_cell.length_a   1.000
_cell.length_b   1.000
_cell.length_c   1.000
_cell.angle_alpha   90.00
_cell.angle_beta   90.00
_cell.angle_gamma   90.00
#
_symmetry.space_group_name_H-M   'P 1'
#
loop_
_entity.id
_entity.type
_entity.pdbx_description
1 polymer ?
#
loop_
_entity_poly.entity_id
_entity_poly.type
_entity_poly.pdbx_seq_one_letter_code
_entity_poly.pdbx_strand_id
1 'polypeptide(L)'
;MAIVKPFKGIRPPKELVEQVESRPYDVLDSEEARAEAGDNEKSLYHIIKPEIDFPVGTSEYDPRVYEKAAENFQKFQDKGWLVQDAQEHYYIYAQTMQGKTQYGLVVCAHTDDYQKGNIKKHELTRRDKEEDRMKHVRVNNANIEPVFFAYPDNTVLDELIMRYAATKPEYDFIAPIDGFRHQFWIISDAQDMATITAEFAKMPSLYIADGHHRSAAAALVGQEKQKQNPHHRGDEEYNYFMAV
;
A
#
# COMPACT_ATOMS: atom_id res chain seq x y z
N MET A 1 -12.28 16.83 -7.33
CA MET A 1 -10.89 17.18 -7.04
C MET A 1 -10.34 16.07 -6.15
N ALA A 2 -9.20 15.50 -6.51
CA ALA A 2 -8.62 14.39 -5.75
C ALA A 2 -7.91 14.92 -4.49
N ILE A 3 -8.16 14.29 -3.36
CA ILE A 3 -7.56 14.65 -2.07
C ILE A 3 -6.51 13.61 -1.73
N VAL A 4 -5.25 14.04 -1.68
CA VAL A 4 -4.13 13.21 -1.25
C VAL A 4 -3.32 13.91 -0.16
N LYS A 5 -2.66 13.12 0.69
CA LYS A 5 -1.73 13.64 1.71
C LYS A 5 -0.46 12.80 1.82
N PRO A 6 0.65 13.40 2.32
CA PRO A 6 1.80 12.63 2.77
C PRO A 6 1.46 11.82 4.03
N PHE A 7 2.27 10.84 4.36
CA PHE A 7 2.04 9.97 5.51
C PHE A 7 3.34 9.41 6.09
N LYS A 8 3.28 8.92 7.31
CA LYS A 8 4.38 8.21 7.96
C LYS A 8 4.36 6.74 7.54
N GLY A 9 5.08 6.42 6.47
CA GLY A 9 5.15 5.06 5.93
C GLY A 9 5.76 4.09 6.95
N ILE A 10 5.17 2.89 7.06
CA ILE A 10 5.77 1.77 7.77
C ILE A 10 6.44 0.91 6.71
N ARG A 11 7.77 0.82 6.77
CA ARG A 11 8.57 0.21 5.72
C ARG A 11 9.83 -0.47 6.27
N PRO A 12 10.44 -1.42 5.55
CA PRO A 12 11.65 -2.08 6.02
C PRO A 12 12.85 -1.12 6.03
N PRO A 13 13.81 -1.33 6.97
CA PRO A 13 15.14 -0.76 6.82
C PRO A 13 15.78 -1.18 5.50
N LYS A 14 16.66 -0.34 4.97
CA LYS A 14 17.28 -0.55 3.65
C LYS A 14 17.95 -1.91 3.49
N GLU A 15 18.63 -2.36 4.52
CA GLU A 15 19.35 -3.63 4.56
C GLU A 15 18.44 -4.87 4.64
N LEU A 16 17.15 -4.66 4.89
CA LEU A 16 16.17 -5.74 5.02
C LEU A 16 15.15 -5.76 3.87
N VAL A 17 15.12 -4.76 2.99
CA VAL A 17 14.06 -4.61 1.99
C VAL A 17 13.92 -5.86 1.10
N GLU A 18 15.02 -6.45 0.65
CA GLU A 18 15.02 -7.67 -0.18
C GLU A 18 14.52 -8.92 0.56
N GLN A 19 14.58 -8.91 1.90
CA GLN A 19 14.07 -10.00 2.72
C GLN A 19 12.58 -9.83 3.07
N VAL A 20 12.10 -8.58 3.06
CA VAL A 20 10.72 -8.25 3.44
C VAL A 20 9.81 -8.19 2.24
N GLU A 21 10.31 -7.77 1.08
CA GLU A 21 9.52 -7.60 -0.13
C GLU A 21 8.74 -8.87 -0.51
N SER A 22 7.61 -8.69 -1.15
CA SER A 22 6.76 -9.77 -1.64
C SER A 22 5.96 -9.33 -2.86
N ARG A 23 5.48 -10.30 -3.63
CA ARG A 23 4.46 -10.06 -4.66
C ARG A 23 3.10 -9.74 -4.00
N PRO A 24 2.16 -9.08 -4.70
CA PRO A 24 0.81 -8.84 -4.18
C PRO A 24 0.10 -10.14 -3.79
N TYR A 25 -0.74 -10.08 -2.75
CA TYR A 25 -1.42 -11.26 -2.18
C TYR A 25 -2.33 -12.01 -3.17
N ASP A 26 -2.82 -11.33 -4.20
CA ASP A 26 -3.81 -11.83 -5.16
C ASP A 26 -3.22 -12.43 -6.45
N VAL A 27 -1.89 -12.40 -6.59
CA VAL A 27 -1.18 -12.99 -7.74
C VAL A 27 -0.62 -14.38 -7.49
N LEU A 28 -0.84 -14.94 -6.29
CA LEU A 28 -0.35 -16.25 -5.89
C LEU A 28 -1.32 -16.93 -4.90
N ASP A 29 -1.33 -18.24 -4.91
CA ASP A 29 -2.06 -19.02 -3.91
C ASP A 29 -1.26 -19.21 -2.60
N SER A 30 -1.85 -19.89 -1.62
CA SER A 30 -1.21 -20.08 -0.30
C SER A 30 -0.03 -21.06 -0.32
N GLU A 31 0.00 -22.01 -1.27
CA GLU A 31 1.11 -22.96 -1.41
C GLU A 31 2.31 -22.27 -2.09
N GLU A 32 2.05 -21.46 -3.09
CA GLU A 32 3.05 -20.60 -3.74
C GLU A 32 3.64 -19.60 -2.75
N ALA A 33 2.80 -18.91 -1.96
CA ALA A 33 3.27 -17.98 -0.93
C ALA A 33 4.16 -18.67 0.12
N ARG A 34 3.76 -19.88 0.55
CA ARG A 34 4.56 -20.69 1.48
C ARG A 34 5.91 -21.08 0.87
N ALA A 35 5.90 -21.49 -0.40
CA ALA A 35 7.12 -21.88 -1.09
C ALA A 35 8.09 -20.70 -1.28
N GLU A 36 7.55 -19.51 -1.62
CA GLU A 36 8.34 -18.28 -1.78
C GLU A 36 8.85 -17.74 -0.45
N ALA A 37 8.06 -17.77 0.61
CA ALA A 37 8.52 -17.39 1.94
C ALA A 37 9.63 -18.33 2.44
N GLY A 38 9.52 -19.66 2.18
CA GLY A 38 10.48 -20.66 2.63
C GLY A 38 10.76 -20.52 4.13
N ASP A 39 12.03 -20.47 4.49
CA ASP A 39 12.50 -20.27 5.88
C ASP A 39 12.70 -18.78 6.23
N ASN A 40 12.28 -17.85 5.38
CA ASN A 40 12.45 -16.43 5.61
C ASN A 40 11.37 -15.87 6.53
N GLU A 41 11.65 -15.79 7.83
CA GLU A 41 10.72 -15.23 8.83
C GLU A 41 10.36 -13.74 8.61
N LYS A 42 11.09 -13.03 7.73
CA LYS A 42 10.87 -11.61 7.44
C LYS A 42 10.05 -11.39 6.18
N SER A 43 9.66 -12.45 5.46
CA SER A 43 8.82 -12.31 4.28
C SER A 43 7.49 -11.66 4.65
N LEU A 44 7.07 -10.64 3.89
CA LEU A 44 5.80 -9.95 4.11
C LEU A 44 4.60 -10.89 3.93
N TYR A 45 4.78 -12.04 3.28
CA TYR A 45 3.72 -13.05 3.16
C TYR A 45 3.18 -13.50 4.51
N HIS A 46 3.99 -13.52 5.59
CA HIS A 46 3.51 -13.81 6.94
C HIS A 46 2.45 -12.83 7.45
N ILE A 47 2.33 -11.65 6.83
CA ILE A 47 1.34 -10.62 7.18
C ILE A 47 0.19 -10.60 6.17
N ILE A 48 0.48 -10.70 4.86
CA ILE A 48 -0.54 -10.57 3.80
C ILE A 48 -1.18 -11.90 3.41
N LYS A 49 -0.50 -13.02 3.68
CA LYS A 49 -0.94 -14.42 3.47
C LYS A 49 -0.69 -15.28 4.72
N PRO A 50 -1.18 -14.85 5.92
CA PRO A 50 -0.77 -15.44 7.20
C PRO A 50 -1.19 -16.91 7.38
N GLU A 51 -2.07 -17.45 6.51
CA GLU A 51 -2.38 -18.87 6.46
C GLU A 51 -1.17 -19.77 6.19
N ILE A 52 -0.06 -19.21 5.67
CA ILE A 52 1.19 -19.94 5.50
C ILE A 52 1.84 -20.37 6.83
N ASP A 53 1.49 -19.73 7.94
CA ASP A 53 1.97 -20.07 9.28
C ASP A 53 1.18 -21.24 9.93
N PHE A 54 0.17 -21.76 9.25
CA PHE A 54 -0.68 -22.87 9.71
C PHE A 54 -0.44 -24.13 8.86
N PRO A 55 -0.92 -25.30 9.29
CA PRO A 55 -0.87 -26.52 8.48
C PRO A 55 -1.44 -26.32 7.07
N VAL A 56 -0.87 -27.00 6.08
CA VAL A 56 -1.36 -27.00 4.70
C VAL A 56 -2.85 -27.35 4.67
N GLY A 57 -3.61 -26.61 3.86
CA GLY A 57 -5.06 -26.76 3.75
C GLY A 57 -5.87 -25.92 4.75
N THR A 58 -5.21 -25.12 5.61
CA THR A 58 -5.91 -24.10 6.41
C THR A 58 -6.50 -23.05 5.49
N SER A 59 -7.79 -22.76 5.66
CA SER A 59 -8.50 -21.75 4.86
C SER A 59 -7.93 -20.35 5.13
N GLU A 60 -7.70 -19.56 4.06
CA GLU A 60 -7.36 -18.13 4.17
C GLU A 60 -8.43 -17.32 4.93
N TYR A 61 -9.65 -17.84 5.06
CA TYR A 61 -10.77 -17.21 5.77
C TYR A 61 -10.95 -17.69 7.22
N ASP A 62 -10.07 -18.56 7.73
CA ASP A 62 -10.12 -19.01 9.13
C ASP A 62 -9.89 -17.79 10.05
N PRO A 63 -10.73 -17.57 11.08
CA PRO A 63 -10.57 -16.44 12.01
C PRO A 63 -9.16 -16.29 12.59
N ARG A 64 -8.48 -17.42 12.88
CA ARG A 64 -7.12 -17.44 13.43
C ARG A 64 -6.09 -16.85 12.47
N VAL A 65 -6.35 -16.90 11.17
CA VAL A 65 -5.46 -16.33 10.14
C VAL A 65 -5.40 -14.80 10.26
N TYR A 66 -6.54 -14.16 10.52
CA TYR A 66 -6.56 -12.70 10.74
C TYR A 66 -5.86 -12.29 12.04
N GLU A 67 -6.06 -13.06 13.12
CA GLU A 67 -5.34 -12.83 14.39
C GLU A 67 -3.83 -12.95 14.17
N LYS A 68 -3.42 -13.95 13.38
CA LYS A 68 -2.01 -14.17 13.03
C LYS A 68 -1.42 -13.03 12.20
N ALA A 69 -2.21 -12.45 11.27
CA ALA A 69 -1.78 -11.25 10.53
C ALA A 69 -1.41 -10.11 11.48
N ALA A 70 -2.28 -9.82 12.46
CA ALA A 70 -2.05 -8.75 13.44
C ALA A 70 -0.84 -9.05 14.35
N GLU A 71 -0.72 -10.30 14.81
CA GLU A 71 0.43 -10.75 15.61
C GLU A 71 1.75 -10.57 14.83
N ASN A 72 1.77 -11.02 13.57
CA ASN A 72 2.95 -10.90 12.72
C ASN A 72 3.29 -9.43 12.41
N PHE A 73 2.29 -8.59 12.13
CA PHE A 73 2.52 -7.17 11.88
C PHE A 73 3.11 -6.46 13.10
N GLN A 74 2.65 -6.79 14.30
CA GLN A 74 3.25 -6.29 15.54
C GLN A 74 4.67 -6.85 15.75
N LYS A 75 4.89 -8.17 15.54
CA LYS A 75 6.20 -8.81 15.63
C LYS A 75 7.23 -8.14 14.70
N PHE A 76 6.83 -7.82 13.47
CA PHE A 76 7.71 -7.16 12.50
C PHE A 76 8.16 -5.77 12.98
N GLN A 77 7.27 -5.02 13.59
CA GLN A 77 7.61 -3.71 14.18
C GLN A 77 8.49 -3.85 15.41
N ASP A 78 8.16 -4.76 16.34
CA ASP A 78 8.93 -5.02 17.55
C ASP A 78 10.37 -5.50 17.24
N LYS A 79 10.55 -6.24 16.13
CA LYS A 79 11.84 -6.72 15.65
C LYS A 79 12.61 -5.67 14.82
N GLY A 80 12.00 -4.54 14.50
CA GLY A 80 12.57 -3.54 13.62
C GLY A 80 12.70 -4.00 12.15
N TRP A 81 11.95 -5.02 11.74
CA TRP A 81 11.86 -5.43 10.34
C TRP A 81 10.98 -4.51 9.52
N LEU A 82 10.03 -3.87 10.18
CA LEU A 82 9.27 -2.73 9.68
C LEU A 82 9.39 -1.58 10.66
N VAL A 83 9.67 -0.39 10.15
CA VAL A 83 9.86 0.83 10.97
C VAL A 83 8.98 1.93 10.39
N GLN A 84 8.27 2.65 11.27
CA GLN A 84 7.50 3.82 10.88
C GLN A 84 8.41 5.04 10.72
N ASP A 85 8.29 5.75 9.60
CA ASP A 85 8.97 7.02 9.39
C ASP A 85 8.58 8.05 10.45
N ALA A 86 9.56 8.82 10.93
CA ALA A 86 9.34 9.82 12.00
C ALA A 86 8.51 11.01 11.52
N GLN A 87 8.60 11.33 10.22
CA GLN A 87 7.90 12.42 9.56
C GLN A 87 7.00 11.92 8.44
N GLU A 88 6.03 12.74 8.05
CA GLU A 88 5.19 12.47 6.89
C GLU A 88 5.96 12.75 5.60
N HIS A 89 5.84 11.85 4.63
CA HIS A 89 6.46 11.94 3.32
C HIS A 89 5.49 11.53 2.23
N TYR A 90 5.75 11.98 1.01
CA TYR A 90 5.39 11.26 -0.19
C TYR A 90 6.57 10.40 -0.61
N TYR A 91 6.29 9.40 -1.46
CA TYR A 91 7.37 8.55 -1.96
C TYR A 91 7.21 8.37 -3.47
N ILE A 92 8.31 8.04 -4.13
CA ILE A 92 8.28 7.56 -5.51
C ILE A 92 8.68 6.09 -5.48
N TYR A 93 7.90 5.27 -6.15
CA TYR A 93 8.20 3.87 -6.42
C TYR A 93 8.39 3.68 -7.93
N ALA A 94 9.42 2.98 -8.32
CA ALA A 94 9.65 2.60 -9.70
C ALA A 94 9.87 1.10 -9.83
N GLN A 95 9.19 0.51 -10.81
CA GLN A 95 9.36 -0.89 -11.19
C GLN A 95 9.87 -0.96 -12.62
N THR A 96 10.96 -1.71 -12.82
CA THR A 96 11.49 -1.99 -14.15
C THR A 96 11.24 -3.44 -14.51
N MET A 97 10.46 -3.67 -15.55
CA MET A 97 10.13 -4.96 -16.11
C MET A 97 10.48 -4.99 -17.60
N GLN A 98 11.25 -5.97 -18.05
CA GLN A 98 11.66 -6.13 -19.44
C GLN A 98 12.27 -4.85 -20.06
N GLY A 99 13.08 -4.12 -19.28
CA GLY A 99 13.75 -2.89 -19.70
C GLY A 99 12.86 -1.64 -19.76
N LYS A 100 11.60 -1.74 -19.34
CA LYS A 100 10.67 -0.61 -19.22
C LYS A 100 10.47 -0.26 -17.76
N THR A 101 10.70 1.00 -17.39
CA THR A 101 10.49 1.51 -16.04
C THR A 101 9.19 2.29 -15.97
N GLN A 102 8.36 1.95 -15.01
CA GLN A 102 7.17 2.70 -14.65
C GLN A 102 7.40 3.36 -13.29
N TYR A 103 7.05 4.65 -13.18
CA TYR A 103 7.16 5.42 -11.95
C TYR A 103 5.76 5.70 -11.41
N GLY A 104 5.60 5.64 -10.09
CA GLY A 104 4.39 6.02 -9.39
C GLY A 104 4.68 6.85 -8.15
N LEU A 105 3.77 7.76 -7.82
CA LEU A 105 3.78 8.50 -6.56
C LEU A 105 3.00 7.71 -5.52
N VAL A 106 3.65 7.41 -4.39
CA VAL A 106 2.99 6.74 -3.26
C VAL A 106 2.42 7.81 -2.34
N VAL A 107 1.11 7.78 -2.17
CA VAL A 107 0.32 8.79 -1.48
C VAL A 107 -0.73 8.14 -0.59
N CYS A 108 -1.35 8.89 0.33
CA CYS A 108 -2.61 8.50 0.95
C CYS A 108 -3.77 9.25 0.30
N ALA A 109 -4.69 8.51 -0.34
CA ALA A 109 -5.89 9.03 -0.97
C ALA A 109 -7.07 9.02 0.00
N HIS A 110 -7.95 10.02 -0.10
CA HIS A 110 -9.07 10.18 0.83
C HIS A 110 -10.23 9.21 0.50
N THR A 111 -10.76 8.55 1.51
CA THR A 111 -11.87 7.58 1.38
C THR A 111 -13.15 8.21 0.82
N ASP A 112 -13.41 9.49 1.10
CA ASP A 112 -14.55 10.21 0.55
C ASP A 112 -14.51 10.32 -0.99
N ASP A 113 -13.31 10.41 -1.59
CA ASP A 113 -13.19 10.46 -3.04
C ASP A 113 -13.62 9.15 -3.68
N TYR A 114 -13.42 8.03 -3.00
CA TYR A 114 -13.98 6.74 -3.41
C TYR A 114 -15.50 6.73 -3.29
N GLN A 115 -16.04 7.23 -2.18
CA GLN A 115 -17.49 7.27 -1.92
C GLN A 115 -18.23 8.20 -2.89
N LYS A 116 -17.67 9.37 -3.15
CA LYS A 116 -18.25 10.40 -4.03
C LYS A 116 -18.05 10.10 -5.52
N GLY A 117 -17.30 9.05 -5.86
CA GLY A 117 -17.03 8.68 -7.25
C GLY A 117 -15.99 9.58 -7.94
N ASN A 118 -15.18 10.32 -7.18
CA ASN A 118 -13.99 11.00 -7.71
C ASN A 118 -12.89 10.00 -8.06
N ILE A 119 -12.81 8.87 -7.33
CA ILE A 119 -12.03 7.70 -7.71
C ILE A 119 -12.92 6.81 -8.56
N LYS A 120 -12.58 6.69 -9.85
CA LYS A 120 -13.36 5.95 -10.86
C LYS A 120 -13.08 4.47 -10.80
N LYS A 121 -14.15 3.69 -10.85
CA LYS A 121 -14.14 2.22 -10.86
C LYS A 121 -14.52 1.73 -12.25
N HIS A 122 -13.97 0.62 -12.67
CA HIS A 122 -14.37 -0.06 -13.91
C HIS A 122 -14.76 -1.52 -13.66
N GLU A 123 -14.73 -1.97 -12.39
CA GLU A 123 -15.07 -3.32 -11.97
C GLU A 123 -16.00 -3.29 -10.76
N LEU A 124 -16.91 -4.26 -10.67
CA LEU A 124 -17.72 -4.51 -9.50
C LEU A 124 -16.96 -5.41 -8.54
N THR A 125 -16.93 -5.01 -7.28
CA THR A 125 -16.30 -5.80 -6.23
C THR A 125 -17.18 -6.95 -5.77
N ARG A 126 -16.56 -8.08 -5.44
CA ARG A 126 -17.21 -9.24 -4.84
C ARG A 126 -17.26 -9.07 -3.33
N ARG A 127 -18.42 -9.27 -2.74
CA ARG A 127 -18.66 -9.07 -1.30
C ARG A 127 -17.77 -9.95 -0.42
N ASP A 128 -17.55 -11.20 -0.80
CA ASP A 128 -16.67 -12.12 -0.07
C ASP A 128 -15.22 -11.59 0.03
N LYS A 129 -14.69 -11.08 -1.09
CA LYS A 129 -13.36 -10.49 -1.13
C LYS A 129 -13.28 -9.13 -0.42
N GLU A 130 -14.34 -8.31 -0.49
CA GLU A 130 -14.40 -7.08 0.30
C GLU A 130 -14.37 -7.36 1.81
N GLU A 131 -15.21 -8.28 2.28
CA GLU A 131 -15.27 -8.66 3.70
C GLU A 131 -13.94 -9.20 4.21
N ASP A 132 -13.25 -9.99 3.39
CA ASP A 132 -11.91 -10.50 3.69
C ASP A 132 -10.91 -9.35 3.86
N ARG A 133 -10.79 -8.47 2.89
CA ARG A 133 -9.87 -7.32 2.97
C ARG A 133 -10.25 -6.35 4.09
N MET A 134 -11.54 -6.15 4.36
CA MET A 134 -12.00 -5.35 5.50
C MET A 134 -11.54 -5.94 6.83
N LYS A 135 -11.56 -7.27 7.00
CA LYS A 135 -11.04 -7.92 8.20
C LYS A 135 -9.55 -7.65 8.36
N HIS A 136 -8.75 -7.81 7.30
CA HIS A 136 -7.32 -7.49 7.33
C HIS A 136 -7.06 -6.03 7.74
N VAL A 137 -7.77 -5.07 7.15
CA VAL A 137 -7.63 -3.64 7.52
C VAL A 137 -8.02 -3.39 8.98
N ARG A 138 -9.09 -4.04 9.48
CA ARG A 138 -9.54 -3.87 10.87
C ARG A 138 -8.53 -4.42 11.87
N VAL A 139 -8.05 -5.66 11.68
CA VAL A 139 -7.16 -6.32 12.64
C VAL A 139 -5.77 -5.69 12.68
N ASN A 140 -5.23 -5.32 11.53
CA ASN A 140 -3.93 -4.67 11.43
C ASN A 140 -3.99 -3.17 11.75
N ASN A 141 -5.17 -2.56 11.69
CA ASN A 141 -5.36 -1.12 11.77
C ASN A 141 -4.48 -0.34 10.79
N ALA A 142 -4.22 -0.92 9.62
CA ALA A 142 -3.32 -0.41 8.60
C ALA A 142 -3.75 -0.85 7.20
N ASN A 143 -3.36 -0.08 6.19
CA ASN A 143 -3.38 -0.49 4.78
C ASN A 143 -1.99 -1.02 4.44
N ILE A 144 -1.83 -2.33 4.31
CA ILE A 144 -0.52 -2.97 4.16
C ILE A 144 -0.05 -2.95 2.71
N GLU A 145 -0.95 -3.16 1.76
CA GLU A 145 -0.66 -3.14 0.33
C GLU A 145 -1.28 -1.91 -0.32
N PRO A 146 -0.52 -1.16 -1.15
CA PRO A 146 -1.08 -0.02 -1.87
C PRO A 146 -2.09 -0.49 -2.93
N VAL A 147 -3.03 0.37 -3.26
CA VAL A 147 -3.84 0.24 -4.48
C VAL A 147 -3.12 0.92 -5.63
N PHE A 148 -3.38 0.48 -6.85
CA PHE A 148 -2.78 1.09 -8.02
C PHE A 148 -3.78 2.01 -8.73
N PHE A 149 -3.44 3.30 -8.82
CA PHE A 149 -4.24 4.31 -9.48
C PHE A 149 -3.52 4.86 -10.72
N ALA A 150 -4.32 5.26 -11.69
CA ALA A 150 -3.87 6.12 -12.78
C ALA A 150 -4.48 7.52 -12.60
N TYR A 151 -3.74 8.53 -13.05
CA TYR A 151 -4.19 9.92 -13.09
C TYR A 151 -3.89 10.54 -14.45
N PRO A 152 -4.58 11.63 -14.85
CA PRO A 152 -4.30 12.33 -16.10
C PRO A 152 -2.88 12.88 -16.14
N ASP A 153 -2.28 12.93 -17.33
CA ASP A 153 -0.93 13.49 -17.54
C ASP A 153 -0.75 14.84 -16.83
N ASN A 154 0.37 14.99 -16.14
CA ASN A 154 0.72 16.21 -15.40
C ASN A 154 2.21 16.45 -15.46
N THR A 155 2.61 17.40 -16.30
CA THR A 155 4.03 17.71 -16.56
C THR A 155 4.77 18.17 -15.30
N VAL A 156 4.11 18.84 -14.35
CA VAL A 156 4.73 19.28 -13.10
C VAL A 156 5.11 18.07 -12.23
N LEU A 157 4.21 17.08 -12.13
CA LEU A 157 4.50 15.84 -11.41
C LEU A 157 5.56 15.00 -12.13
N ASP A 158 5.51 14.93 -13.46
CA ASP A 158 6.50 14.20 -14.26
C ASP A 158 7.91 14.77 -14.08
N GLU A 159 8.05 16.09 -14.16
CA GLU A 159 9.33 16.78 -13.92
C GLU A 159 9.84 16.56 -12.49
N LEU A 160 8.94 16.59 -11.49
CA LEU A 160 9.30 16.32 -10.10
C LEU A 160 9.78 14.87 -9.94
N ILE A 161 9.05 13.90 -10.46
CA ILE A 161 9.42 12.48 -10.41
C ILE A 161 10.78 12.25 -11.06
N MET A 162 11.00 12.79 -12.26
CA MET A 162 12.25 12.62 -12.99
C MET A 162 13.45 13.29 -12.29
N ARG A 163 13.22 14.39 -11.58
CA ARG A 163 14.25 15.05 -10.77
C ARG A 163 14.70 14.15 -9.61
N TYR A 164 13.77 13.49 -8.92
CA TYR A 164 14.11 12.51 -7.87
C TYR A 164 14.73 11.23 -8.45
N ALA A 165 14.23 10.74 -9.58
CA ALA A 165 14.76 9.56 -10.26
C ALA A 165 16.23 9.72 -10.70
N ALA A 166 16.69 10.96 -10.92
CA ALA A 166 18.09 11.27 -11.20
C ALA A 166 19.01 11.23 -9.96
N THR A 167 18.43 11.09 -8.76
CA THR A 167 19.18 10.99 -7.51
C THR A 167 19.35 9.54 -7.06
N LYS A 168 20.19 9.30 -6.05
CA LYS A 168 20.35 7.97 -5.45
C LYS A 168 19.07 7.56 -4.72
N PRO A 169 18.47 6.42 -5.05
CA PRO A 169 17.28 5.93 -4.36
C PRO A 169 17.59 5.44 -2.93
N GLU A 170 16.57 5.44 -2.11
CA GLU A 170 16.58 4.79 -0.79
C GLU A 170 16.71 3.27 -0.94
N TYR A 171 15.87 2.67 -1.79
CA TYR A 171 15.98 1.25 -2.16
C TYR A 171 16.30 1.13 -3.65
N ASP A 172 17.13 0.13 -3.98
CA ASP A 172 17.44 -0.25 -5.35
C ASP A 172 17.88 -1.71 -5.35
N PHE A 173 17.02 -2.60 -5.78
CA PHE A 173 17.26 -4.03 -5.79
C PHE A 173 16.51 -4.73 -6.93
N ILE A 174 16.90 -5.97 -7.21
CA ILE A 174 16.23 -6.86 -8.16
C ILE A 174 15.58 -7.99 -7.36
N ALA A 175 14.27 -8.11 -7.44
CA ALA A 175 13.52 -9.18 -6.77
C ALA A 175 13.97 -10.55 -7.33
N PRO A 176 14.34 -11.50 -6.47
CA PRO A 176 14.92 -12.78 -6.92
C PRO A 176 13.91 -13.69 -7.64
N ILE A 177 12.61 -13.51 -7.40
CA ILE A 177 11.56 -14.39 -7.91
C ILE A 177 11.22 -14.07 -9.36
N ASP A 178 11.00 -12.80 -9.68
CA ASP A 178 10.52 -12.35 -11.00
C ASP A 178 11.57 -11.58 -11.82
N GLY A 179 12.69 -11.20 -11.18
CA GLY A 179 13.77 -10.45 -11.81
C GLY A 179 13.43 -8.97 -12.05
N PHE A 180 12.36 -8.45 -11.46
CA PHE A 180 12.00 -7.05 -11.59
C PHE A 180 12.91 -6.20 -10.71
N ARG A 181 13.30 -5.02 -11.24
CA ARG A 181 14.03 -4.04 -10.45
C ARG A 181 13.04 -3.12 -9.75
N HIS A 182 13.25 -2.92 -8.46
CA HIS A 182 12.47 -2.04 -7.61
C HIS A 182 13.35 -0.91 -7.11
N GLN A 183 12.86 0.33 -7.27
CA GLN A 183 13.54 1.52 -6.77
C GLN A 183 12.55 2.39 -5.99
N PHE A 184 13.05 3.07 -4.96
CA PHE A 184 12.20 3.84 -4.06
C PHE A 184 12.91 5.11 -3.59
N TRP A 185 12.22 6.25 -3.61
CA TRP A 185 12.73 7.53 -3.13
C TRP A 185 11.77 8.13 -2.12
N ILE A 186 12.32 8.86 -1.14
CA ILE A 186 11.56 9.59 -0.13
C ILE A 186 11.50 11.05 -0.54
N ILE A 187 10.30 11.63 -0.59
CA ILE A 187 10.07 13.05 -0.85
C ILE A 187 9.81 13.71 0.50
N SER A 188 10.82 14.37 1.06
CA SER A 188 10.77 15.07 2.34
C SER A 188 10.82 16.59 2.22
N ASP A 189 11.09 17.12 1.03
CA ASP A 189 11.10 18.55 0.78
C ASP A 189 9.69 19.13 0.89
N ALA A 190 9.51 20.13 1.75
CA ALA A 190 8.20 20.70 2.03
C ALA A 190 7.54 21.36 0.81
N GLN A 191 8.35 21.98 -0.07
CA GLN A 191 7.85 22.63 -1.29
C GLN A 191 7.38 21.59 -2.31
N ASP A 192 8.13 20.49 -2.46
CA ASP A 192 7.76 19.39 -3.34
C ASP A 192 6.49 18.69 -2.84
N MET A 193 6.37 18.43 -1.54
CA MET A 193 5.16 17.86 -0.96
C MET A 193 3.94 18.77 -1.15
N ALA A 194 4.10 20.09 -0.97
CA ALA A 194 3.03 21.05 -1.23
C ALA A 194 2.64 21.07 -2.71
N THR A 195 3.61 20.96 -3.61
CA THR A 195 3.38 20.88 -5.06
C THR A 195 2.57 19.64 -5.41
N ILE A 196 2.95 18.46 -4.92
CA ILE A 196 2.21 17.21 -5.17
C ILE A 196 0.75 17.36 -4.71
N THR A 197 0.53 17.80 -3.47
CA THR A 197 -0.82 18.00 -2.93
C THR A 197 -1.63 18.95 -3.80
N ALA A 198 -1.04 20.08 -4.22
CA ALA A 198 -1.71 21.09 -5.04
C ALA A 198 -2.03 20.57 -6.46
N GLU A 199 -1.16 19.79 -7.07
CA GLU A 199 -1.41 19.23 -8.40
C GLU A 199 -2.52 18.17 -8.37
N PHE A 200 -2.53 17.27 -7.39
CA PHE A 200 -3.64 16.33 -7.23
C PHE A 200 -4.97 17.04 -6.96
N ALA A 201 -4.98 18.12 -6.19
CA ALA A 201 -6.19 18.92 -5.94
C ALA A 201 -6.80 19.55 -7.22
N LYS A 202 -6.04 19.68 -8.30
CA LYS A 202 -6.55 20.15 -9.61
C LYS A 202 -7.19 19.03 -10.43
N MET A 203 -6.89 17.75 -10.11
CA MET A 203 -7.37 16.61 -10.86
C MET A 203 -8.85 16.35 -10.57
N PRO A 204 -9.69 16.20 -11.58
CA PRO A 204 -11.11 15.94 -11.37
C PRO A 204 -11.38 14.50 -10.87
N SER A 205 -10.52 13.55 -11.22
CA SER A 205 -10.69 12.15 -10.89
C SER A 205 -9.36 11.41 -10.88
N LEU A 206 -9.31 10.35 -10.06
CA LEU A 206 -8.34 9.26 -10.15
C LEU A 206 -9.04 8.01 -10.69
N TYR A 207 -8.30 7.05 -11.20
CA TYR A 207 -8.84 5.84 -11.81
C TYR A 207 -8.18 4.62 -11.19
N ILE A 208 -8.97 3.67 -10.69
CA ILE A 208 -8.42 2.42 -10.17
C ILE A 208 -7.90 1.61 -11.35
N ALA A 209 -6.60 1.36 -11.40
CA ALA A 209 -5.99 0.44 -12.34
C ALA A 209 -5.98 -0.98 -11.79
N ASP A 210 -5.69 -1.12 -10.48
CA ASP A 210 -5.76 -2.38 -9.72
C ASP A 210 -6.09 -2.14 -8.25
N GLY A 211 -6.63 -3.16 -7.56
CA GLY A 211 -6.96 -3.09 -6.14
C GLY A 211 -8.37 -2.58 -5.84
N HIS A 212 -9.37 -2.91 -6.66
CA HIS A 212 -10.78 -2.54 -6.43
C HIS A 212 -11.27 -3.02 -5.05
N HIS A 213 -10.97 -4.27 -4.66
CA HIS A 213 -11.37 -4.81 -3.35
C HIS A 213 -10.65 -4.12 -2.20
N ARG A 214 -9.35 -3.80 -2.35
CA ARG A 214 -8.56 -3.06 -1.35
C ARG A 214 -9.10 -1.64 -1.17
N SER A 215 -9.41 -0.94 -2.27
CA SER A 215 -10.02 0.40 -2.24
C SER A 215 -11.38 0.40 -1.55
N ALA A 216 -12.24 -0.57 -1.89
CA ALA A 216 -13.56 -0.73 -1.27
C ALA A 216 -13.44 -1.01 0.23
N ALA A 217 -12.59 -1.96 0.62
CA ALA A 217 -12.37 -2.33 2.01
C ALA A 217 -11.87 -1.15 2.85
N ALA A 218 -10.88 -0.39 2.35
CA ALA A 218 -10.38 0.79 3.04
C ALA A 218 -11.47 1.85 3.25
N ALA A 219 -12.26 2.14 2.21
CA ALA A 219 -13.34 3.12 2.28
C ALA A 219 -14.45 2.68 3.25
N LEU A 220 -14.84 1.40 3.26
CA LEU A 220 -15.86 0.86 4.15
C LEU A 220 -15.41 0.84 5.61
N VAL A 221 -14.17 0.40 5.89
CA VAL A 221 -13.61 0.42 7.25
C VAL A 221 -13.43 1.86 7.74
N GLY A 222 -13.03 2.79 6.86
CA GLY A 222 -12.99 4.22 7.17
C GLY A 222 -14.35 4.73 7.64
N GLN A 223 -15.44 4.42 6.93
CA GLN A 223 -16.81 4.80 7.33
C GLN A 223 -17.24 4.17 8.67
N GLU A 224 -16.87 2.90 8.91
CA GLU A 224 -17.15 2.27 10.20
C GLU A 224 -16.49 3.03 11.35
N LYS A 225 -15.22 3.39 11.20
CA LYS A 225 -14.46 4.15 12.20
C LYS A 225 -15.00 5.57 12.40
N GLN A 226 -15.42 6.24 11.32
CA GLN A 226 -16.10 7.53 11.40
C GLN A 226 -17.36 7.43 12.28
N LYS A 227 -18.22 6.44 12.02
CA LYS A 227 -19.46 6.23 12.80
C LYS A 227 -19.21 5.89 14.27
N GLN A 228 -18.09 5.24 14.56
CA GLN A 228 -17.70 4.85 15.92
C GLN A 228 -17.01 5.97 16.70
N ASN A 229 -16.50 7.00 16.01
CA ASN A 229 -15.78 8.11 16.62
C ASN A 229 -16.70 9.31 16.85
N PRO A 230 -17.17 9.56 18.09
CA PRO A 230 -18.04 10.72 18.39
C PRO A 230 -17.31 12.07 18.23
N HIS A 231 -15.99 12.05 18.13
CA HIS A 231 -15.13 13.22 17.97
C HIS A 231 -14.52 13.32 16.56
N HIS A 232 -15.15 12.68 15.57
CA HIS A 232 -14.69 12.71 14.19
C HIS A 232 -14.57 14.14 13.65
N ARG A 233 -13.41 14.49 13.07
CA ARG A 233 -13.09 15.82 12.52
C ARG A 233 -12.85 15.82 11.02
N GLY A 234 -12.55 14.65 10.44
CA GLY A 234 -12.25 14.46 9.02
C GLY A 234 -10.76 14.38 8.66
N ASP A 235 -9.88 14.65 9.61
CA ASP A 235 -8.42 14.61 9.41
C ASP A 235 -7.76 13.32 9.96
N GLU A 236 -8.55 12.41 10.51
CA GLU A 236 -8.05 11.15 11.06
C GLU A 236 -7.50 10.21 9.98
N GLU A 237 -6.49 9.41 10.33
CA GLU A 237 -5.79 8.50 9.42
C GLU A 237 -6.71 7.48 8.74
N TYR A 238 -7.77 7.03 9.39
CA TYR A 238 -8.74 6.09 8.80
C TYR A 238 -9.57 6.70 7.66
N ASN A 239 -9.48 7.99 7.42
CA ASN A 239 -10.08 8.65 6.26
C ASN A 239 -9.21 8.54 5.01
N TYR A 240 -8.06 7.88 5.10
CA TYR A 240 -7.10 7.79 4.02
C TYR A 240 -6.63 6.36 3.84
N PHE A 241 -6.22 6.02 2.62
CA PHE A 241 -5.63 4.73 2.29
C PHE A 241 -4.49 4.87 1.28
N MET A 242 -3.54 3.96 1.37
CA MET A 242 -2.31 4.01 0.58
C MET A 242 -2.57 3.65 -0.89
N ALA A 243 -2.05 4.47 -1.80
CA ALA A 243 -2.11 4.28 -3.25
C ALA A 243 -0.77 4.60 -3.91
N VAL A 244 -0.51 3.98 -5.04
CA VAL A 244 0.62 4.25 -5.94
C VAL A 244 0.10 4.55 -7.34
#